data_dea56a9b80962b2accdf0e58c48a03a7
#
_entry.id   dea56a9b80962b2accdf0e58c48a03a7
#
_cell.length_a   1.000
_cell.length_b   1.000
_cell.length_c   1.000
_cell.angle_alpha   90.00
_cell.angle_beta   90.00
_cell.angle_gamma   90.00
#
_symmetry.space_group_name_H-M   'P 1'
#
loop_
_entity.id
_entity.type
_entity.pdbx_description
1 polymer ?
#
loop_
_entity_poly.entity_id
_entity_poly.type
_entity_poly.pdbx_seq_one_letter_code
_entity_poly.pdbx_strand_id
1 'polypeptide(L)'
;MNDQQSYYETMYILRPDIAEDEVTTHIDKYNKLLEEFGGTILDSQMRGKRRLAYQIAKHREGIYVQLSHQGDGQHIFKIEKAMRLSEDVIRYMTVKQEGPLLLDLQRRVQPKQTIKKIQKLKLNLRKKRRQ
;
A
#
# COMPACT_ATOMS: atom_id res chain seq x y z
N MET A 1 2.70 -0.01 25.24
CA MET A 1 2.50 -0.19 24.75
C MET A 1 2.03 -0.79 23.73
N ASN A 2 1.56 -1.01 23.06
CA ASN A 2 1.02 -1.58 22.20
C ASN A 2 0.55 -0.96 21.03
N ASP A 3 0.49 0.01 20.96
CA ASP A 3 0.30 0.90 20.02
C ASP A 3 0.96 0.63 18.76
N GLN A 4 1.92 -0.05 18.75
CA GLN A 4 2.52 -0.53 17.58
C GLN A 4 1.56 -1.33 16.73
N GLN A 5 0.38 -1.50 17.19
CA GLN A 5 -0.66 -2.17 16.43
C GLN A 5 -1.27 -1.29 15.36
N SER A 6 -1.04 0.02 15.42
CA SER A 6 -1.64 0.94 14.46
C SER A 6 -0.64 1.33 13.37
N TYR A 7 -1.11 1.35 12.13
CA TYR A 7 -0.28 1.76 11.00
C TYR A 7 -1.17 2.31 9.90
N TYR A 8 -0.55 2.92 8.88
CA TYR A 8 -1.27 3.47 7.74
C TYR A 8 -0.93 2.69 6.49
N GLU A 9 -1.91 2.55 5.60
CA GLU A 9 -1.69 2.02 4.27
C GLU A 9 -2.03 3.09 3.26
N THR A 10 -1.08 3.42 2.40
CA THR A 10 -1.30 4.32 1.28
C THR A 10 -1.27 3.50 0.00
N MET A 11 -2.33 3.56 -0.76
CA MET A 11 -2.36 2.96 -2.08
C MET A 11 -2.35 4.08 -3.09
N TYR A 12 -1.45 4.01 -4.06
CA TYR A 12 -1.45 4.96 -5.15
C TYR A 12 -1.40 4.23 -6.47
N ILE A 13 -1.94 4.87 -7.49
CA ILE A 13 -2.06 4.29 -8.82
C ILE A 13 -1.31 5.16 -9.79
N LEU A 14 -0.37 4.55 -10.52
CA LEU A 14 0.42 5.22 -11.54
C LEU A 14 -0.21 4.99 -12.91
N ARG A 15 0.08 5.90 -13.85
CA ARG A 15 -0.37 5.75 -15.23
C ARG A 15 0.10 4.41 -15.79
N PRO A 16 -0.71 3.74 -16.61
CA PRO A 16 -0.36 2.40 -17.09
C PRO A 16 0.74 2.39 -18.16
N ASP A 17 1.04 3.54 -18.74
CA ASP A 17 1.97 3.65 -19.87
C ASP A 17 3.41 3.99 -19.47
N ILE A 18 3.72 4.07 -18.17
CA ILE A 18 5.10 4.33 -17.75
C ILE A 18 5.90 3.02 -17.70
N ALA A 19 7.21 3.13 -17.92
CA ALA A 19 8.08 1.97 -17.96
C ALA A 19 8.30 1.42 -16.55
N GLU A 20 8.64 0.13 -16.47
CA GLU A 20 8.81 -0.56 -15.19
C GLU A 20 9.91 0.07 -14.33
N ASP A 21 10.99 0.52 -14.96
CA ASP A 21 12.07 1.17 -14.22
C ASP A 21 11.63 2.53 -13.68
N GLU A 22 10.72 3.22 -14.35
CA GLU A 22 10.15 4.47 -13.85
C GLU A 22 9.24 4.22 -12.66
N VAL A 23 8.53 3.07 -12.65
CA VAL A 23 7.71 2.69 -11.50
C VAL A 23 8.60 2.53 -10.27
N THR A 24 9.73 1.85 -10.42
CA THR A 24 10.69 1.67 -9.33
C THR A 24 11.22 3.02 -8.84
N THR A 25 11.48 3.94 -9.76
CA THR A 25 11.93 5.28 -9.41
C THR A 25 10.90 6.02 -8.55
N HIS A 26 9.61 5.90 -8.91
CA HIS A 26 8.54 6.50 -8.12
C HIS A 26 8.44 5.88 -6.73
N ILE A 27 8.56 4.57 -6.64
CA ILE A 27 8.50 3.88 -5.36
C ILE A 27 9.63 4.36 -4.45
N ASP A 28 10.85 4.42 -4.97
CA ASP A 28 12.00 4.89 -4.21
C ASP A 28 11.83 6.34 -3.78
N LYS A 29 11.33 7.18 -4.68
CA LYS A 29 11.09 8.59 -4.39
C LYS A 29 10.12 8.77 -3.23
N TYR A 30 8.98 8.08 -3.27
CA TYR A 30 7.97 8.23 -2.22
C TYR A 30 8.41 7.61 -0.90
N ASN A 31 9.17 6.52 -0.95
CA ASN A 31 9.74 5.94 0.26
C ASN A 31 10.69 6.92 0.95
N LYS A 32 11.57 7.56 0.18
CA LYS A 32 12.50 8.56 0.72
C LYS A 32 11.76 9.78 1.28
N LEU A 33 10.79 10.28 0.53
CA LEU A 33 10.01 11.44 0.98
C LEU A 33 9.29 11.14 2.27
N LEU A 34 8.70 9.96 2.39
CA LEU A 34 7.97 9.60 3.58
C LEU A 34 8.90 9.53 4.80
N GLU A 35 10.09 8.99 4.63
CA GLU A 35 11.08 8.96 5.72
C GLU A 35 11.54 10.38 6.09
N GLU A 36 11.76 11.23 5.10
CA GLU A 36 12.13 12.62 5.33
C GLU A 36 11.05 13.39 6.08
N PHE A 37 9.78 13.01 5.86
CA PHE A 37 8.65 13.66 6.52
C PHE A 37 8.35 13.07 7.90
N GLY A 38 9.19 12.17 8.38
CA GLY A 38 9.05 11.62 9.73
C GLY A 38 8.30 10.31 9.82
N GLY A 39 7.98 9.69 8.69
CA GLY A 39 7.33 8.39 8.67
C GLY A 39 8.34 7.26 8.68
N THR A 40 7.89 6.08 9.08
CA THR A 40 8.68 4.85 9.03
C THR A 40 8.04 3.91 8.03
N ILE A 41 8.82 3.47 7.06
CA ILE A 41 8.33 2.51 6.05
C ILE A 41 8.31 1.12 6.65
N LEU A 42 7.15 0.47 6.61
CA LEU A 42 7.00 -0.91 7.04
C LEU A 42 7.09 -1.86 5.85
N ASP A 43 6.50 -1.47 4.72
CA ASP A 43 6.55 -2.28 3.51
C ASP A 43 6.16 -1.42 2.31
N SER A 44 6.67 -1.80 1.14
CA SER A 44 6.33 -1.14 -0.11
C SER A 44 6.24 -2.22 -1.18
N GLN A 45 5.06 -2.39 -1.77
CA GLN A 45 4.80 -3.47 -2.72
C GLN A 45 4.18 -2.93 -4.01
N MET A 46 4.77 -3.30 -5.13
CA MET A 46 4.15 -3.06 -6.42
C MET A 46 3.16 -4.19 -6.67
N ARG A 47 1.89 -3.85 -6.76
CA ARG A 47 0.82 -4.84 -6.99
C ARG A 47 0.62 -5.13 -8.48
N GLY A 48 1.20 -4.32 -9.34
CA GLY A 48 1.16 -4.54 -10.78
C GLY A 48 0.05 -3.80 -11.48
N LYS A 49 0.00 -3.95 -12.79
CA LYS A 49 -1.00 -3.31 -13.62
C LYS A 49 -2.34 -3.99 -13.46
N ARG A 50 -3.39 -3.22 -13.20
CA ARG A 50 -4.73 -3.74 -13.00
C ARG A 50 -5.75 -2.86 -13.69
N ARG A 51 -6.87 -3.49 -14.06
CA ARG A 51 -7.99 -2.77 -14.64
C ARG A 51 -8.74 -2.02 -13.54
N LEU A 52 -9.06 -0.76 -13.82
CA LEU A 52 -9.80 0.07 -12.89
C LEU A 52 -11.29 -0.27 -12.96
N ALA A 53 -11.98 -0.15 -11.83
CA ALA A 53 -13.42 -0.40 -11.78
C ALA A 53 -14.16 0.59 -12.68
N TYR A 54 -13.65 1.82 -12.78
CA TYR A 54 -14.16 2.83 -13.69
C TYR A 54 -13.00 3.70 -14.15
N GLN A 55 -13.19 4.42 -15.22
CA GLN A 55 -12.15 5.23 -15.84
C GLN A 55 -11.74 6.38 -14.92
N ILE A 56 -10.43 6.55 -14.73
CA ILE A 56 -9.87 7.65 -13.96
C ILE A 56 -8.90 8.41 -14.86
N ALA A 57 -9.07 9.72 -15.00
CA ALA A 57 -8.22 10.59 -15.81
C ALA A 57 -7.99 10.01 -17.21
N LYS A 58 -9.06 9.47 -17.82
CA LYS A 58 -9.04 8.85 -19.15
C LYS A 58 -8.30 7.50 -19.21
N HIS A 59 -7.86 6.96 -18.07
CA HIS A 59 -7.19 5.66 -18.02
C HIS A 59 -8.15 4.58 -17.56
N ARG A 60 -8.07 3.41 -18.17
CA ARG A 60 -8.88 2.24 -17.79
C ARG A 60 -8.07 1.24 -16.98
N GLU A 61 -6.77 1.41 -16.94
CA GLU A 61 -5.85 0.58 -16.18
C GLU A 61 -4.90 1.47 -15.41
N GLY A 62 -4.24 0.90 -14.42
CA GLY A 62 -3.23 1.61 -13.65
C GLY A 62 -2.29 0.64 -12.97
N ILE A 63 -1.13 1.14 -12.59
CA ILE A 63 -0.16 0.36 -11.85
C ILE A 63 -0.34 0.65 -10.38
N TYR A 64 -0.71 -0.37 -9.61
CA TYR A 64 -1.02 -0.23 -8.19
C TYR A 64 0.23 -0.44 -7.35
N VAL A 65 0.47 0.49 -6.42
CA VAL A 65 1.54 0.37 -5.44
C VAL A 65 0.92 0.55 -4.06
N GLN A 66 1.32 -0.31 -3.12
CA GLN A 66 0.83 -0.27 -1.75
C GLN A 66 2.00 0.01 -0.83
N LEU A 67 1.82 0.98 0.08
CA LEU A 67 2.86 1.43 1.00
C LEU A 67 2.30 1.40 2.42
N SER A 68 2.92 0.60 3.28
CA SER A 68 2.54 0.52 4.70
C SER A 68 3.55 1.30 5.52
N HIS A 69 3.06 2.17 6.40
CA HIS A 69 3.94 3.08 7.14
C HIS A 69 3.35 3.47 8.49
N GLN A 70 4.21 4.00 9.36
CA GLN A 70 3.84 4.50 10.67
C GLN A 70 4.37 5.91 10.86
N GLY A 71 3.77 6.65 11.77
CA GLY A 71 4.17 8.01 12.08
C GLY A 71 3.07 8.72 12.84
N ASP A 72 3.27 10.00 13.12
CA ASP A 72 2.32 10.81 13.89
C ASP A 72 1.14 11.32 13.06
N GLY A 73 1.10 11.01 11.78
CA GLY A 73 0.03 11.43 10.88
C GLY A 73 0.38 12.66 10.05
N GLN A 74 1.32 13.47 10.48
CA GLN A 74 1.70 14.68 9.75
C GLN A 74 2.36 14.35 8.42
N HIS A 75 3.10 13.26 8.37
CA HIS A 75 3.77 12.80 7.16
C HIS A 75 2.78 12.46 6.05
N ILE A 76 1.53 12.13 6.39
CA ILE A 76 0.51 11.75 5.41
C ILE A 76 0.18 12.93 4.50
N PHE A 77 -0.04 14.11 5.09
CA PHE A 77 -0.37 15.30 4.31
C PHE A 77 0.74 15.62 3.31
N LYS A 78 1.97 15.47 3.74
CA LYS A 78 3.13 15.79 2.91
C LYS A 78 3.31 14.82 1.76
N ILE A 79 3.14 13.52 2.04
CA ILE A 79 3.29 12.51 0.99
C ILE A 79 2.13 12.59 -0.01
N GLU A 80 0.92 12.85 0.46
CA GLU A 80 -0.23 12.98 -0.42
C GLU A 80 -0.12 14.23 -1.29
N LYS A 81 0.44 15.31 -0.74
CA LYS A 81 0.68 16.52 -1.52
C LYS A 81 1.67 16.23 -2.65
N ALA A 82 2.74 15.50 -2.36
CA ALA A 82 3.73 15.13 -3.36
C ALA A 82 3.09 14.27 -4.47
N MET A 83 2.24 13.32 -4.08
CA MET A 83 1.55 12.49 -5.05
C MET A 83 0.57 13.28 -5.92
N ARG A 84 -0.14 14.24 -5.30
CA ARG A 84 -1.08 15.08 -6.03
C ARG A 84 -0.39 15.96 -7.07
N LEU A 85 0.85 16.36 -6.81
CA LEU A 85 1.61 17.18 -7.72
C LEU A 85 2.27 16.39 -8.86
N SER A 86 2.27 15.07 -8.78
CA SER A 86 2.87 14.23 -9.80
C SER A 86 1.88 13.95 -10.93
N GLU A 87 2.33 14.13 -12.16
CA GLU A 87 1.52 13.84 -13.33
C GLU A 87 1.34 12.33 -13.54
N ASP A 88 2.22 11.54 -12.96
CA ASP A 88 2.19 10.08 -13.12
C ASP A 88 1.26 9.38 -12.13
N VAL A 89 0.89 10.05 -11.04
CA VAL A 89 -0.04 9.49 -10.05
C VAL A 89 -1.46 9.91 -10.40
N ILE A 90 -2.30 8.96 -10.78
CA ILE A 90 -3.67 9.28 -11.16
C ILE A 90 -4.65 9.18 -9.98
N ARG A 91 -4.26 8.48 -8.92
CA ARG A 91 -5.08 8.40 -7.71
C ARG A 91 -4.24 7.94 -6.54
N TYR A 92 -4.63 8.36 -5.33
CA TYR A 92 -3.99 7.93 -4.09
C TYR A 92 -5.02 7.92 -2.97
N MET A 93 -4.80 7.09 -1.97
CA MET A 93 -5.67 7.00 -0.80
C MET A 93 -4.88 6.43 0.37
N THR A 94 -5.06 7.03 1.56
CA THR A 94 -4.44 6.54 2.78
C THR A 94 -5.52 6.16 3.79
N VAL A 95 -5.37 4.98 4.38
CA VAL A 95 -6.31 4.46 5.38
C VAL A 95 -5.53 4.06 6.61
N LYS A 96 -6.06 4.37 7.78
CA LYS A 96 -5.47 3.95 9.05
C LYS A 96 -5.94 2.53 9.36
N GLN A 97 -4.99 1.66 9.68
CA GLN A 97 -5.27 0.27 10.02
C GLN A 97 -4.98 0.03 11.49
N GLU A 98 -5.83 -0.75 12.13
CA GLU A 98 -5.63 -1.16 13.50
C GLU A 98 -5.20 -2.63 13.53
N GLY A 99 -4.44 -2.99 14.56
CA GLY A 99 -4.00 -4.36 14.73
C GLY A 99 -2.66 -4.64 14.09
N PRO A 100 -2.17 -5.86 14.27
CA PRO A 100 -0.84 -6.22 13.78
C PRO A 100 -0.79 -6.30 12.27
N LEU A 101 0.32 -5.86 11.72
CA LEU A 101 0.59 -5.93 10.29
C LEU A 101 0.93 -7.37 9.91
N LEU A 102 0.33 -7.88 8.84
CA LEU A 102 0.54 -9.26 8.38
C LEU A 102 1.79 -9.41 7.51
N LEU A 103 2.72 -8.47 7.61
CA LEU A 103 3.94 -8.45 6.81
C LEU A 103 4.83 -9.68 6.99
N ASP A 104 4.92 -10.17 8.23
CA ASP A 104 5.79 -11.31 8.49
C ASP A 104 5.39 -12.52 7.67
N LEU A 105 4.10 -12.74 7.51
CA LEU A 105 3.61 -13.83 6.67
C LEU A 105 3.92 -13.58 5.19
N GLN A 106 3.78 -12.34 4.75
CA GLN A 106 4.04 -11.98 3.36
C GLN A 106 5.51 -12.15 2.99
N ARG A 107 6.40 -11.87 3.92
CA ARG A 107 7.84 -11.98 3.67
C ARG A 107 8.35 -13.41 3.64
N ARG A 108 7.70 -14.31 4.35
CA ARG A 108 8.17 -15.68 4.54
C ARG A 108 7.66 -16.67 3.50
N VAL A 109 6.67 -16.30 2.72
CA VAL A 109 6.04 -17.21 1.77
C VAL A 109 5.88 -16.55 0.42
N GLN A 110 5.73 -17.38 -0.61
CA GLN A 110 5.41 -16.90 -1.95
C GLN A 110 4.05 -16.22 -1.96
N PRO A 111 3.82 -15.25 -2.85
CA PRO A 111 2.55 -14.52 -2.87
C PRO A 111 1.30 -15.40 -2.89
N LYS A 112 1.32 -16.49 -3.66
CA LYS A 112 0.18 -17.41 -3.71
C LYS A 112 -0.07 -18.09 -2.36
N GLN A 113 1.00 -18.46 -1.68
CA GLN A 113 0.90 -19.09 -0.37
C GLN A 113 0.41 -18.10 0.68
N THR A 114 0.83 -16.86 0.57
CA THR A 114 0.41 -15.79 1.46
C THR A 114 -1.11 -15.62 1.40
N ILE A 115 -1.66 -15.55 0.19
CA ILE A 115 -3.09 -15.39 0.00
C ILE A 115 -3.86 -16.57 0.62
N LYS A 116 -3.40 -17.79 0.37
CA LYS A 116 -4.03 -18.98 0.93
C LYS A 116 -4.02 -18.98 2.45
N LYS A 117 -2.90 -18.59 3.06
CA LYS A 117 -2.77 -18.52 4.51
C LYS A 117 -3.72 -17.49 5.11
N ILE A 118 -3.82 -16.33 4.49
CA ILE A 118 -4.72 -15.28 4.96
C ILE A 118 -6.17 -15.75 4.88
N GLN A 119 -6.54 -16.40 3.79
CA GLN A 119 -7.89 -16.93 3.62
C GLN A 119 -8.21 -17.99 4.67
N LYS A 120 -7.24 -18.86 4.95
CA LYS A 120 -7.42 -19.91 5.96
C LYS A 120 -7.60 -19.31 7.36
N LEU A 121 -6.82 -18.28 7.68
CA LEU A 121 -6.96 -17.59 8.97
C LEU A 121 -8.35 -16.96 9.12
N LYS A 122 -8.82 -16.30 8.07
CA LYS A 122 -10.15 -15.70 8.09
C LYS A 122 -11.24 -16.75 8.27
N LEU A 123 -11.10 -17.89 7.61
CA LEU A 123 -12.05 -18.98 7.75
C LEU A 123 -12.07 -19.54 9.16
N ASN A 124 -10.92 -19.72 9.78
CA ASN A 124 -10.81 -20.21 11.14
C ASN A 124 -11.46 -19.26 12.13
N LEU A 125 -11.28 -17.96 11.93
CA LEU A 125 -11.92 -16.96 12.78
C LEU A 125 -13.45 -17.01 12.67
N ARG A 126 -13.97 -17.23 11.47
CA ARG A 126 -15.40 -17.37 11.25
C ARG A 126 -15.96 -18.61 11.98
N LYS A 127 -15.22 -19.72 11.94
CA LYS A 127 -15.63 -20.94 12.65
C LYS A 127 -15.68 -20.72 14.14
N LYS A 128 -14.69 -20.02 14.72
CA LYS A 128 -14.68 -19.71 16.14
C LYS A 128 -15.85 -18.84 16.54
N ARG A 129 -16.23 -17.89 15.71
CA ARG A 129 -17.37 -17.02 16.01
C ARG A 129 -18.70 -17.76 16.01
N ARG A 130 -18.81 -18.85 15.26
CA ARG A 130 -20.03 -19.64 15.20
C ARG A 130 -20.20 -20.59 16.39
N GLN A 131 -19.11 -20.88 17.06
CA GLN A 131 -19.14 -21.73 18.27
C GLN A 131 -19.37 -20.87 19.51
#